data_90366ca7938f73d34a38507630ec202a
#
_entry.id   90366ca7938f73d34a38507630ec202a
#
_cell.length_a   1.000
_cell.length_b   1.000
_cell.length_c   1.000
_cell.angle_alpha   90.00
_cell.angle_beta   90.00
_cell.angle_gamma   90.00
#
_symmetry.space_group_name_H-M   'P 1'
#
loop_
_entity.id
_entity.type
_entity.pdbx_description
1 polymer ?
#
loop_
_entity_poly.entity_id
_entity_poly.type
_entity_poly.pdbx_seq_one_letter_code
_entity_poly.pdbx_strand_id
1 'polypeptide(L)'
;MGISSSRDLSISVGSIDERTKGDDECRPPLNILFKNIFTMKKIAMALAVATILPTSCTSDEPQNEHPTGWEQKTITFTFGNVLTQHAMTRADVTELDLTDLWMFDYVGEELQQTVHQSNTDENFGAISASMGYGEHVLYFVASRGTTPTADTDAQTITWAKPSDTFWATATVTVSPSSASSQAVTLSRVATRLRIAVNDEVPDGAAKFVITPSQWYYGIDYTTGDGVAPSANQPREINIPSSYIGTSGQLAIAIFSFVPSADWQTDITATLTASDESVLGQVTLEDVTLNKNITTAYSGGILGTAKAFTLTADDAWGEDDVHTW
;
A
#
# COMPACT_ATOMS: atom_id res chain seq x y z
N MET A 1 38.92 58.77 2.68
CA MET A 1 38.55 58.66 4.07
C MET A 1 37.66 57.48 4.19
N GLY A 2 38.12 56.32 4.54
CA GLY A 2 38.55 55.76 5.83
C GLY A 2 37.36 55.05 6.42
N ILE A 3 37.31 53.86 6.94
CA ILE A 3 38.23 52.91 7.53
C ILE A 3 37.54 51.54 7.59
N SER A 4 38.23 50.49 7.22
CA SER A 4 38.30 49.11 7.67
C SER A 4 37.72 48.78 9.05
N SER A 5 37.08 47.61 9.19
CA SER A 5 37.25 46.74 10.35
C SER A 5 36.79 45.29 10.07
N SER A 6 37.74 44.44 9.83
CA SER A 6 37.67 42.97 9.94
C SER A 6 37.60 42.58 11.43
N ARG A 7 36.82 41.59 11.77
CA ARG A 7 36.95 40.86 13.05
C ARG A 7 37.06 39.36 12.76
N ASP A 8 38.28 38.90 12.93
CA ASP A 8 38.60 37.48 13.11
C ASP A 8 38.03 37.00 14.46
N LEU A 9 37.39 35.84 14.42
CA LEU A 9 37.09 35.07 15.62
C LEU A 9 37.81 33.72 15.54
N SER A 10 38.91 33.62 16.26
CA SER A 10 39.64 32.40 16.51
C SER A 10 38.91 31.55 17.55
N ILE A 11 38.69 30.26 17.23
CA ILE A 11 38.18 29.27 18.20
C ILE A 11 39.36 28.48 18.74
N SER A 12 39.55 28.57 20.05
CA SER A 12 40.56 27.86 20.82
C SER A 12 40.12 26.43 21.09
N VAL A 13 41.04 25.49 20.82
CA VAL A 13 40.97 24.09 21.19
C VAL A 13 41.40 23.96 22.65
N GLY A 14 40.47 23.48 23.49
CA GLY A 14 40.74 23.11 24.87
C GLY A 14 41.04 21.64 25.03
N SER A 15 42.27 21.30 25.35
CA SER A 15 42.75 20.04 25.83
C SER A 15 42.27 19.82 27.27
N ILE A 16 41.69 18.65 27.58
CA ILE A 16 41.47 18.21 28.96
C ILE A 16 42.08 16.83 29.15
N ASP A 17 42.86 16.81 30.21
CA ASP A 17 43.81 15.84 30.75
C ASP A 17 43.10 14.64 31.41
N GLU A 18 43.82 13.51 31.44
CA GLU A 18 43.51 12.26 32.16
C GLU A 18 43.58 12.42 33.68
N ARG A 19 42.75 11.69 34.38
CA ARG A 19 42.99 10.77 35.55
C ARG A 19 41.73 10.65 36.42
N THR A 20 41.25 9.43 36.69
CA THR A 20 41.57 8.58 37.82
C THR A 20 40.64 7.37 37.90
N LYS A 21 41.25 6.25 38.10
CA LYS A 21 40.94 5.01 38.80
C LYS A 21 39.66 4.91 39.65
N GLY A 22 39.00 3.73 39.57
CA GLY A 22 38.17 3.16 40.64
C GLY A 22 37.31 1.98 40.19
N ASP A 23 37.85 0.78 40.38
CA ASP A 23 37.32 -0.50 40.86
C ASP A 23 35.95 -1.08 40.40
N ASP A 24 36.12 -2.29 39.89
CA ASP A 24 35.35 -3.56 40.07
C ASP A 24 33.81 -3.54 40.01
N GLU A 25 33.27 -4.19 38.98
CA GLU A 25 32.40 -5.35 39.20
C GLU A 25 32.14 -6.13 37.89
N CYS A 26 32.28 -7.44 37.99
CA CYS A 26 32.11 -8.47 36.98
C CYS A 26 30.72 -8.44 36.31
N ARG A 27 30.69 -8.41 34.98
CA ARG A 27 29.60 -8.99 34.21
C ARG A 27 30.15 -9.82 33.04
N PRO A 28 29.72 -11.10 32.90
CA PRO A 28 30.14 -11.92 31.78
C PRO A 28 29.40 -11.55 30.49
N PRO A 29 30.02 -11.74 29.33
CA PRO A 29 29.36 -11.53 28.04
C PRO A 29 28.43 -12.70 27.70
N LEU A 30 27.18 -12.44 27.44
CA LEU A 30 26.21 -13.40 26.96
C LEU A 30 26.37 -13.58 25.45
N ASN A 31 27.20 -14.54 25.03
CA ASN A 31 27.20 -15.04 23.68
C ASN A 31 26.12 -16.12 23.57
N ILE A 32 25.01 -15.82 22.91
CA ILE A 32 24.02 -16.83 22.54
C ILE A 32 24.23 -17.17 21.07
N LEU A 33 24.97 -18.28 20.87
CA LEU A 33 25.15 -18.94 19.60
C LEU A 33 24.02 -19.97 19.43
N PHE A 34 23.00 -19.67 18.62
CA PHE A 34 22.01 -20.68 18.24
C PHE A 34 22.56 -21.55 17.13
N LYS A 35 23.02 -22.77 17.52
CA LYS A 35 23.24 -23.90 16.60
C LYS A 35 21.98 -24.75 16.55
N ASN A 36 21.34 -24.75 15.39
CA ASN A 36 20.33 -25.73 15.03
C ASN A 36 20.93 -27.12 14.95
N ILE A 37 20.46 -28.05 15.78
CA ILE A 37 20.70 -29.47 15.63
C ILE A 37 19.35 -30.17 15.48
N PHE A 38 19.04 -30.53 14.24
CA PHE A 38 18.00 -31.51 13.93
C PHE A 38 18.47 -32.90 14.37
N THR A 39 17.79 -33.51 15.33
CA THR A 39 17.98 -34.91 15.63
C THR A 39 16.66 -35.66 15.44
N MET A 40 16.58 -36.41 14.37
CA MET A 40 15.51 -37.39 14.15
C MET A 40 15.70 -38.55 15.17
N LYS A 41 14.72 -38.78 16.03
CA LYS A 41 14.56 -40.03 16.77
C LYS A 41 13.42 -40.84 16.19
N LYS A 42 13.76 -41.95 15.55
CA LYS A 42 12.84 -43.03 15.20
C LYS A 42 12.40 -43.70 16.52
N ILE A 43 11.09 -43.71 16.77
CA ILE A 43 10.50 -44.52 17.86
C ILE A 43 9.79 -45.70 17.22
N ALA A 44 10.25 -46.88 17.58
CA ALA A 44 9.70 -48.14 17.16
C ALA A 44 8.37 -48.40 17.90
N MET A 45 7.40 -48.87 17.16
CA MET A 45 6.07 -49.26 17.58
C MET A 45 6.11 -50.62 18.25
N ALA A 46 5.78 -50.73 19.53
CA ALA A 46 5.48 -51.98 20.19
C ALA A 46 3.97 -52.13 20.37
N LEU A 47 3.43 -53.13 19.69
CA LEU A 47 2.02 -53.52 19.76
C LEU A 47 1.79 -54.35 21.03
N ALA A 48 1.00 -53.84 21.98
CA ALA A 48 0.46 -54.63 23.09
C ALA A 48 -1.06 -54.68 22.97
N VAL A 49 -1.57 -55.83 22.62
CA VAL A 49 -2.98 -56.19 22.63
C VAL A 49 -3.37 -56.54 24.07
N ALA A 50 -4.22 -55.70 24.70
CA ALA A 50 -4.90 -56.04 25.95
C ALA A 50 -6.40 -56.03 25.73
N THR A 51 -7.00 -57.19 25.69
CA THR A 51 -8.44 -57.41 25.72
C THR A 51 -8.97 -57.16 27.14
N ILE A 52 -9.86 -56.18 27.31
CA ILE A 52 -10.62 -55.98 28.54
C ILE A 52 -12.10 -55.95 28.20
N LEU A 53 -12.88 -56.80 28.85
CA LEU A 53 -14.32 -56.97 28.75
C LEU A 53 -15.09 -55.76 29.32
N PRO A 54 -16.28 -55.45 28.82
CA PRO A 54 -17.04 -54.28 29.25
C PRO A 54 -17.78 -54.55 30.54
N THR A 55 -17.49 -53.80 31.60
CA THR A 55 -18.42 -53.61 32.72
C THR A 55 -19.27 -52.36 32.46
N SER A 56 -20.54 -52.58 32.22
CA SER A 56 -21.58 -51.58 32.15
C SER A 56 -21.74 -50.88 33.53
N CYS A 57 -21.48 -49.59 33.55
CA CYS A 57 -21.99 -48.69 34.57
C CYS A 57 -22.55 -47.47 33.84
N THR A 58 -23.87 -47.38 33.81
CA THR A 58 -24.63 -46.18 33.45
C THR A 58 -24.44 -45.13 34.53
N SER A 59 -23.66 -44.08 34.25
CA SER A 59 -23.75 -42.81 34.95
C SER A 59 -24.11 -41.76 33.91
N ASP A 60 -25.30 -41.21 34.01
CA ASP A 60 -25.73 -40.00 33.31
C ASP A 60 -24.94 -38.82 33.85
N GLU A 61 -23.72 -38.64 33.38
CA GLU A 61 -23.05 -37.34 33.39
C GLU A 61 -23.46 -36.61 32.12
N PRO A 62 -23.88 -35.31 32.21
CA PRO A 62 -24.06 -34.51 31.01
C PRO A 62 -22.72 -34.44 30.31
N GLN A 63 -22.61 -35.14 29.19
CA GLN A 63 -21.47 -34.99 28.29
C GLN A 63 -21.47 -33.54 27.85
N ASN A 64 -20.51 -32.76 28.37
CA ASN A 64 -20.07 -31.56 27.74
C ASN A 64 -19.46 -32.03 26.42
N GLU A 65 -20.28 -32.06 25.37
CA GLU A 65 -19.81 -32.24 23.99
C GLU A 65 -18.89 -31.08 23.72
N HIS A 66 -17.56 -31.31 23.85
CA HIS A 66 -16.60 -30.47 23.16
C HIS A 66 -16.97 -30.54 21.70
N PRO A 67 -17.25 -29.42 21.03
CA PRO A 67 -17.54 -29.42 19.60
C PRO A 67 -16.29 -29.92 18.85
N THR A 68 -16.30 -31.19 18.50
CA THR A 68 -15.33 -31.82 17.62
C THR A 68 -15.69 -31.49 16.20
N GLY A 69 -15.12 -30.43 15.69
CA GLY A 69 -15.25 -29.95 14.32
C GLY A 69 -15.73 -28.51 14.34
N TRP A 70 -14.86 -27.59 13.97
CA TRP A 70 -15.24 -26.20 13.75
C TRP A 70 -16.22 -26.21 12.58
N GLU A 71 -17.52 -26.03 12.90
CA GLU A 71 -18.54 -25.88 11.86
C GLU A 71 -18.18 -24.66 11.03
N GLN A 72 -18.06 -24.85 9.74
CA GLN A 72 -17.67 -23.82 8.79
C GLN A 72 -18.77 -23.63 7.74
N LYS A 73 -18.81 -22.45 7.18
CA LYS A 73 -19.67 -22.12 6.07
C LYS A 73 -18.89 -21.40 4.98
N THR A 74 -19.07 -21.81 3.75
CA THR A 74 -18.54 -21.09 2.62
C THR A 74 -19.43 -19.90 2.29
N ILE A 75 -18.83 -18.71 2.25
CA ILE A 75 -19.46 -17.46 1.83
C ILE A 75 -18.70 -16.92 0.61
N THR A 76 -19.45 -16.53 -0.42
CA THR A 76 -18.89 -15.88 -1.61
C THR A 76 -19.12 -14.37 -1.52
N PHE A 77 -18.05 -13.61 -1.59
CA PHE A 77 -18.07 -12.15 -1.62
C PHE A 77 -18.01 -11.67 -3.06
N THR A 78 -18.95 -10.81 -3.43
CA THR A 78 -18.99 -10.13 -4.74
C THR A 78 -18.83 -8.62 -4.51
N PHE A 79 -18.16 -7.94 -5.43
CA PHE A 79 -17.71 -6.58 -5.19
C PHE A 79 -18.50 -5.57 -6.03
N GLY A 80 -18.87 -4.43 -5.40
CA GLY A 80 -19.51 -3.30 -6.03
C GLY A 80 -18.62 -2.05 -6.00
N ASN A 81 -18.81 -1.13 -6.96
CA ASN A 81 -18.11 0.14 -7.01
C ASN A 81 -18.99 1.28 -6.48
N VAL A 82 -18.39 2.19 -5.71
CA VAL A 82 -19.06 3.38 -5.14
C VAL A 82 -19.63 4.32 -6.23
N LEU A 83 -19.02 4.37 -7.40
CA LEU A 83 -19.40 5.30 -8.46
C LEU A 83 -20.78 4.99 -9.09
N THR A 84 -21.31 3.77 -8.94
CA THR A 84 -22.55 3.37 -9.62
C THR A 84 -23.69 2.96 -8.70
N GLN A 85 -23.52 2.89 -7.37
CA GLN A 85 -24.51 2.38 -6.39
C GLN A 85 -25.15 1.02 -6.74
N HIS A 86 -24.53 0.26 -7.64
CA HIS A 86 -24.98 -1.06 -8.02
C HIS A 86 -23.93 -2.09 -7.56
N ALA A 87 -24.40 -3.24 -7.10
CA ALA A 87 -23.50 -4.36 -6.84
C ALA A 87 -22.77 -4.71 -8.14
N MET A 88 -21.44 -4.72 -8.10
CA MET A 88 -20.65 -5.12 -9.26
C MET A 88 -20.95 -6.57 -9.60
N THR A 89 -21.20 -6.82 -10.84
CA THR A 89 -21.12 -8.14 -11.42
C THR A 89 -19.66 -8.47 -11.76
N ARG A 90 -19.36 -9.71 -12.09
CA ARG A 90 -18.02 -10.09 -12.59
C ARG A 90 -17.59 -9.21 -13.79
N ALA A 91 -18.54 -8.70 -14.59
CA ALA A 91 -18.28 -7.80 -15.70
C ALA A 91 -17.72 -6.44 -15.21
N ASP A 92 -18.24 -5.90 -14.11
CA ASP A 92 -17.83 -4.59 -13.59
C ASP A 92 -16.39 -4.59 -13.09
N VAL A 93 -15.93 -5.70 -12.47
CA VAL A 93 -14.53 -5.86 -12.03
C VAL A 93 -13.56 -5.88 -13.22
N THR A 94 -13.98 -6.45 -14.35
CA THR A 94 -13.20 -6.46 -15.60
C THR A 94 -13.25 -5.13 -16.33
N GLU A 95 -14.34 -4.35 -16.24
CA GLU A 95 -14.45 -3.00 -16.83
C GLU A 95 -13.51 -2.01 -16.16
N LEU A 96 -13.20 -2.20 -14.86
CA LEU A 96 -12.21 -1.37 -14.15
C LEU A 96 -10.76 -1.81 -14.40
N ASP A 97 -10.50 -2.82 -15.24
CA ASP A 97 -9.16 -3.38 -15.47
C ASP A 97 -8.40 -3.71 -14.17
N LEU A 98 -9.11 -4.17 -13.15
CA LEU A 98 -8.49 -4.60 -11.92
C LEU A 98 -7.61 -5.82 -12.17
N THR A 99 -6.42 -5.83 -11.57
CA THR A 99 -5.43 -6.91 -11.72
C THR A 99 -5.34 -7.81 -10.51
N ASP A 100 -5.65 -7.28 -9.34
CA ASP A 100 -5.47 -7.95 -8.05
C ASP A 100 -6.65 -7.68 -7.13
N LEU A 101 -7.04 -8.71 -6.37
CA LEU A 101 -8.09 -8.65 -5.37
C LEU A 101 -7.66 -9.47 -4.14
N TRP A 102 -7.66 -8.83 -2.98
CA TRP A 102 -7.26 -9.40 -1.71
C TRP A 102 -8.40 -9.39 -0.70
N MET A 103 -8.46 -10.43 0.13
CA MET A 103 -9.28 -10.50 1.33
C MET A 103 -8.43 -10.96 2.50
N PHE A 104 -8.58 -10.28 3.64
CA PHE A 104 -7.99 -10.65 4.93
C PHE A 104 -9.13 -10.87 5.91
N ASP A 105 -9.16 -12.05 6.54
CA ASP A 105 -10.23 -12.48 7.46
C ASP A 105 -9.68 -12.58 8.87
N TYR A 106 -10.25 -11.82 9.79
CA TYR A 106 -9.86 -11.77 11.19
C TYR A 106 -10.99 -12.21 12.11
N VAL A 107 -10.63 -12.95 13.17
CA VAL A 107 -11.49 -13.21 14.33
C VAL A 107 -10.81 -12.57 15.54
N GLY A 108 -11.42 -11.51 16.07
CA GLY A 108 -10.73 -10.64 17.02
C GLY A 108 -9.49 -9.99 16.36
N GLU A 109 -8.32 -10.22 16.95
CA GLU A 109 -7.04 -9.72 16.43
C GLU A 109 -6.26 -10.78 15.61
N GLU A 110 -6.78 -12.00 15.50
CA GLU A 110 -6.10 -13.11 14.85
C GLU A 110 -6.50 -13.22 13.38
N LEU A 111 -5.51 -13.17 12.48
CA LEU A 111 -5.67 -13.46 11.05
C LEU A 111 -5.99 -14.95 10.86
N GLN A 112 -7.14 -15.25 10.28
CA GLN A 112 -7.59 -16.62 10.00
C GLN A 112 -7.16 -17.08 8.62
N GLN A 113 -7.33 -16.23 7.62
CA GLN A 113 -6.96 -16.54 6.25
C GLN A 113 -6.70 -15.28 5.43
N THR A 114 -5.90 -15.44 4.38
CA THR A 114 -5.70 -14.45 3.32
C THR A 114 -6.06 -15.11 1.98
N VAL A 115 -6.84 -14.42 1.18
CA VAL A 115 -7.16 -14.85 -0.19
C VAL A 115 -6.67 -13.78 -1.15
N HIS A 116 -5.91 -14.19 -2.15
CA HIS A 116 -5.50 -13.34 -3.26
C HIS A 116 -5.99 -13.93 -4.57
N GLN A 117 -6.55 -13.10 -5.42
CA GLN A 117 -6.89 -13.41 -6.79
C GLN A 117 -6.19 -12.44 -7.74
N SER A 118 -5.69 -12.95 -8.83
CA SER A 118 -5.23 -12.19 -9.99
C SER A 118 -6.28 -12.20 -11.10
N ASN A 119 -6.22 -11.23 -12.01
CA ASN A 119 -7.15 -11.16 -13.14
C ASN A 119 -7.02 -12.34 -14.14
N THR A 120 -6.01 -13.18 -13.96
CA THR A 120 -5.84 -14.43 -14.72
C THR A 120 -6.58 -15.60 -14.10
N ASP A 121 -7.10 -15.47 -12.88
CA ASP A 121 -7.83 -16.53 -12.20
C ASP A 121 -9.25 -16.66 -12.74
N GLU A 122 -9.72 -17.89 -12.93
CA GLU A 122 -11.02 -18.19 -13.54
C GLU A 122 -12.19 -17.53 -12.81
N ASN A 123 -12.09 -17.37 -11.49
CA ASN A 123 -13.13 -16.80 -10.64
C ASN A 123 -12.80 -15.39 -10.15
N PHE A 124 -11.94 -14.65 -10.86
CA PHE A 124 -11.60 -13.28 -10.49
C PHE A 124 -12.84 -12.41 -10.32
N GLY A 125 -12.89 -11.65 -9.22
CA GLY A 125 -14.02 -10.79 -8.86
C GLY A 125 -15.09 -11.47 -7.99
N ALA A 126 -14.87 -12.74 -7.56
CA ALA A 126 -15.72 -13.42 -6.59
C ALA A 126 -14.84 -14.26 -5.65
N ILE A 127 -14.64 -13.78 -4.42
CA ILE A 127 -13.87 -14.50 -3.40
C ILE A 127 -14.80 -15.43 -2.65
N SER A 128 -14.53 -16.75 -2.69
CA SER A 128 -15.22 -17.75 -1.87
C SER A 128 -14.30 -18.18 -0.73
N ALA A 129 -14.77 -18.03 0.51
CA ALA A 129 -14.01 -18.34 1.72
C ALA A 129 -14.80 -19.28 2.62
N SER A 130 -14.12 -20.31 3.17
CA SER A 130 -14.67 -21.17 4.22
C SER A 130 -14.37 -20.56 5.56
N MET A 131 -15.39 -20.16 6.31
CA MET A 131 -15.29 -19.39 7.53
C MET A 131 -15.93 -20.15 8.70
N GLY A 132 -15.29 -20.11 9.87
CA GLY A 132 -15.85 -20.65 11.12
C GLY A 132 -17.11 -19.90 11.56
N TYR A 133 -17.92 -20.50 12.43
CA TYR A 133 -19.04 -19.77 13.01
C TYR A 133 -18.53 -18.73 14.02
N GLY A 134 -19.08 -17.53 13.98
CA GLY A 134 -18.70 -16.42 14.83
C GLY A 134 -18.67 -15.09 14.09
N GLU A 135 -18.14 -14.07 14.75
CA GLU A 135 -17.93 -12.75 14.17
C GLU A 135 -16.55 -12.67 13.50
N HIS A 136 -16.55 -12.22 12.26
CA HIS A 136 -15.38 -12.01 11.44
C HIS A 136 -15.30 -10.55 11.01
N VAL A 137 -14.10 -9.97 11.02
CA VAL A 137 -13.80 -8.67 10.42
C VAL A 137 -12.98 -8.91 9.16
N LEU A 138 -13.53 -8.45 8.04
CA LEU A 138 -12.95 -8.65 6.72
C LEU A 138 -12.43 -7.34 6.16
N TYR A 139 -11.24 -7.38 5.56
CA TYR A 139 -10.67 -6.27 4.82
C TYR A 139 -10.45 -6.69 3.38
N PHE A 140 -10.83 -5.83 2.45
CA PHE A 140 -10.74 -6.09 1.02
C PHE A 140 -9.93 -4.99 0.35
N VAL A 141 -9.02 -5.39 -0.54
CA VAL A 141 -8.23 -4.47 -1.36
C VAL A 141 -8.27 -4.94 -2.80
N ALA A 142 -8.61 -4.04 -3.71
CA ALA A 142 -8.56 -4.29 -5.15
C ALA A 142 -7.69 -3.22 -5.82
N SER A 143 -6.85 -3.59 -6.78
CA SER A 143 -5.94 -2.67 -7.44
C SER A 143 -5.75 -2.96 -8.92
N ARG A 144 -5.26 -1.96 -9.65
CA ARG A 144 -4.79 -2.06 -11.03
C ARG A 144 -3.27 -2.15 -11.09
N GLY A 145 -2.76 -2.60 -12.21
CA GLY A 145 -1.34 -2.47 -12.58
C GLY A 145 -0.44 -3.55 -12.03
N THR A 146 0.64 -3.17 -11.34
CA THR A 146 1.58 -4.16 -10.82
C THR A 146 1.04 -4.83 -9.56
N THR A 147 1.19 -6.16 -9.48
CA THR A 147 0.80 -6.93 -8.30
C THR A 147 1.50 -6.40 -7.05
N PRO A 148 0.74 -6.08 -6.01
CA PRO A 148 1.29 -5.61 -4.74
C PRO A 148 1.87 -6.74 -3.90
N THR A 149 2.66 -6.37 -2.90
CA THR A 149 3.15 -7.27 -1.87
C THR A 149 2.38 -7.01 -0.58
N ALA A 150 1.77 -8.07 -0.03
CA ALA A 150 1.12 -8.02 1.27
C ALA A 150 2.10 -8.46 2.37
N ASP A 151 2.09 -7.71 3.48
CA ASP A 151 2.76 -8.06 4.74
C ASP A 151 1.67 -8.14 5.82
N THR A 152 1.34 -9.37 6.22
CA THR A 152 0.26 -9.62 7.18
C THR A 152 0.68 -9.32 8.62
N ASP A 153 1.96 -9.36 8.94
CA ASP A 153 2.47 -9.00 10.27
C ASP A 153 2.44 -7.48 10.48
N ALA A 154 2.77 -6.72 9.44
CA ALA A 154 2.68 -5.28 9.43
C ALA A 154 1.28 -4.75 9.06
N GLN A 155 0.36 -5.61 8.64
CA GLN A 155 -0.99 -5.28 8.15
C GLN A 155 -0.98 -4.31 6.96
N THR A 156 -0.01 -4.46 6.05
CA THR A 156 0.17 -3.54 4.92
C THR A 156 0.15 -4.23 3.57
N ILE A 157 -0.23 -3.46 2.54
CA ILE A 157 -0.02 -3.82 1.14
C ILE A 157 0.79 -2.70 0.50
N THR A 158 1.85 -3.05 -0.23
CA THR A 158 2.77 -2.10 -0.87
C THR A 158 2.94 -2.38 -2.36
N TRP A 159 3.11 -1.32 -3.14
CA TRP A 159 3.32 -1.36 -4.59
C TRP A 159 4.69 -0.80 -4.94
N ALA A 160 5.36 -1.40 -5.91
CA ALA A 160 6.53 -0.77 -6.53
C ALA A 160 6.16 0.55 -7.23
N LYS A 161 4.96 0.60 -7.80
CA LYS A 161 4.36 1.77 -8.43
C LYS A 161 2.88 1.83 -8.02
N PRO A 162 2.46 2.78 -7.15
CA PRO A 162 1.07 2.96 -6.80
C PRO A 162 0.17 3.12 -8.02
N SER A 163 -1.02 2.61 -7.93
CA SER A 163 -2.02 2.63 -9.00
C SER A 163 -3.42 2.88 -8.43
N ASP A 164 -4.41 2.87 -9.28
CA ASP A 164 -5.81 2.96 -8.86
C ASP A 164 -6.16 1.79 -7.94
N THR A 165 -6.55 2.10 -6.70
CA THR A 165 -6.74 1.13 -5.62
C THR A 165 -8.01 1.41 -4.85
N PHE A 166 -8.71 0.34 -4.51
CA PHE A 166 -9.99 0.35 -3.82
C PHE A 166 -9.90 -0.49 -2.54
N TRP A 167 -10.67 -0.11 -1.54
CA TRP A 167 -10.68 -0.72 -0.23
C TRP A 167 -12.09 -0.82 0.34
N ALA A 168 -12.33 -1.82 1.17
CA ALA A 168 -13.51 -1.94 2.01
C ALA A 168 -13.22 -2.74 3.28
N THR A 169 -14.07 -2.55 4.28
CA THR A 169 -14.16 -3.41 5.45
C THR A 169 -15.60 -3.90 5.63
N ALA A 170 -15.76 -5.10 6.19
CA ALA A 170 -17.07 -5.65 6.53
C ALA A 170 -16.97 -6.50 7.80
N THR A 171 -17.96 -6.37 8.68
CA THR A 171 -18.14 -7.29 9.79
C THR A 171 -19.23 -8.29 9.43
N VAL A 172 -18.93 -9.59 9.53
CA VAL A 172 -19.83 -10.68 9.16
C VAL A 172 -19.99 -11.65 10.32
N THR A 173 -21.23 -11.88 10.75
CA THR A 173 -21.51 -12.97 11.70
C THR A 173 -21.85 -14.23 10.91
N VAL A 174 -20.99 -15.23 10.98
CA VAL A 174 -21.14 -16.50 10.29
C VAL A 174 -21.92 -17.47 11.17
N SER A 175 -22.98 -18.06 10.61
CA SER A 175 -23.86 -19.05 11.28
C SER A 175 -24.41 -20.02 10.24
N PRO A 176 -25.05 -21.14 10.63
CA PRO A 176 -25.72 -22.03 9.72
C PRO A 176 -26.75 -21.36 8.80
N SER A 177 -27.40 -20.30 9.31
CA SER A 177 -28.45 -19.53 8.60
C SER A 177 -27.92 -18.36 7.78
N SER A 178 -26.62 -18.04 7.85
CA SER A 178 -26.03 -16.93 7.09
C SER A 178 -26.20 -17.15 5.59
N ALA A 179 -26.34 -16.08 4.80
CA ALA A 179 -26.37 -16.14 3.36
C ALA A 179 -25.05 -16.73 2.81
N SER A 180 -25.13 -17.49 1.72
CA SER A 180 -23.94 -18.04 1.06
C SER A 180 -23.24 -17.03 0.12
N SER A 181 -23.83 -15.85 -0.05
CA SER A 181 -23.25 -14.76 -0.84
C SER A 181 -23.50 -13.42 -0.17
N GLN A 182 -22.49 -12.54 -0.23
CA GLN A 182 -22.54 -11.18 0.32
C GLN A 182 -21.92 -10.18 -0.67
N ALA A 183 -22.62 -9.07 -0.91
CA ALA A 183 -22.10 -7.97 -1.69
C ALA A 183 -21.23 -7.05 -0.80
N VAL A 184 -20.08 -6.63 -1.31
CA VAL A 184 -19.14 -5.70 -0.68
C VAL A 184 -18.98 -4.49 -1.60
N THR A 185 -19.13 -3.29 -1.04
CA THR A 185 -18.91 -2.06 -1.78
C THR A 185 -17.49 -1.54 -1.53
N LEU A 186 -16.71 -1.44 -2.59
CA LEU A 186 -15.35 -0.91 -2.54
C LEU A 186 -15.34 0.61 -2.72
N SER A 187 -14.53 1.30 -1.94
CA SER A 187 -14.28 2.75 -2.03
C SER A 187 -12.87 3.00 -2.52
N ARG A 188 -12.67 3.93 -3.47
CA ARG A 188 -11.33 4.29 -3.93
C ARG A 188 -10.55 4.99 -2.82
N VAL A 189 -9.34 4.49 -2.52
CA VAL A 189 -8.44 5.04 -1.50
C VAL A 189 -7.21 5.71 -2.11
N ALA A 190 -6.93 5.48 -3.38
CA ALA A 190 -5.89 6.17 -4.10
C ALA A 190 -6.25 7.65 -4.32
N THR A 191 -5.21 8.50 -4.35
CA THR A 191 -5.24 9.87 -4.88
C THR A 191 -4.47 9.92 -6.19
N ARG A 192 -4.81 10.85 -7.08
CA ARG A 192 -4.15 11.07 -8.35
C ARG A 192 -3.69 12.51 -8.50
N LEU A 193 -2.39 12.70 -8.74
CA LEU A 193 -1.83 13.98 -9.17
C LEU A 193 -1.65 13.98 -10.69
N ARG A 194 -2.20 14.98 -11.38
CA ARG A 194 -2.02 15.18 -12.81
C ARG A 194 -1.32 16.52 -13.04
N ILE A 195 -0.23 16.51 -13.81
CA ILE A 195 0.48 17.72 -14.21
C ILE A 195 0.51 17.79 -15.74
N ALA A 196 0.00 18.88 -16.30
CA ALA A 196 -0.02 19.15 -17.73
C ALA A 196 0.84 20.37 -18.07
N VAL A 197 1.77 20.22 -19.03
CA VAL A 197 2.65 21.27 -19.52
C VAL A 197 2.02 21.92 -20.73
N ASN A 198 1.79 23.24 -20.67
CA ASN A 198 1.18 24.02 -21.73
C ASN A 198 2.19 24.57 -22.75
N ASP A 199 3.47 24.60 -22.37
CA ASP A 199 4.54 25.04 -23.27
C ASP A 199 4.70 24.12 -24.47
N GLU A 200 5.25 24.66 -25.55
CA GLU A 200 5.74 23.84 -26.63
C GLU A 200 6.94 23.00 -26.15
N VAL A 201 6.87 21.70 -26.36
CA VAL A 201 7.95 20.77 -25.98
C VAL A 201 9.19 21.06 -26.86
N PRO A 202 10.31 21.50 -26.27
CA PRO A 202 11.44 21.95 -27.06
C PRO A 202 12.19 20.80 -27.71
N ASP A 203 12.92 21.10 -28.78
CA ASP A 203 13.87 20.18 -29.36
C ASP A 203 14.88 19.71 -28.32
N GLY A 204 15.18 18.41 -28.34
CA GLY A 204 16.08 17.78 -27.37
C GLY A 204 15.46 17.38 -26.01
N ALA A 205 14.21 17.72 -25.77
CA ALA A 205 13.51 17.21 -24.58
C ALA A 205 13.42 15.67 -24.65
N ALA A 206 13.78 15.01 -23.56
CA ALA A 206 13.85 13.55 -23.49
C ALA A 206 12.99 12.96 -22.37
N LYS A 207 12.97 13.60 -21.21
CA LYS A 207 12.23 13.11 -20.06
C LYS A 207 11.44 14.24 -19.38
N PHE A 208 10.28 13.86 -18.86
CA PHE A 208 9.53 14.66 -17.89
C PHE A 208 9.54 13.93 -16.56
N VAL A 209 10.02 14.59 -15.52
CA VAL A 209 10.29 14.00 -14.20
C VAL A 209 9.47 14.70 -13.14
N ILE A 210 8.71 13.95 -12.37
CA ILE A 210 7.98 14.44 -11.20
C ILE A 210 8.63 13.87 -9.95
N THR A 211 9.08 14.75 -9.07
CA THR A 211 9.73 14.39 -7.80
C THR A 211 8.92 14.96 -6.63
N PRO A 212 8.10 14.13 -5.96
CA PRO A 212 7.45 14.52 -4.73
C PRO A 212 8.45 14.59 -3.56
N SER A 213 8.29 15.52 -2.64
CA SER A 213 9.07 15.55 -1.40
C SER A 213 8.78 14.35 -0.50
N GLN A 214 7.53 13.87 -0.52
CA GLN A 214 7.09 12.64 0.13
C GLN A 214 5.98 11.98 -0.68
N TRP A 215 6.01 10.64 -0.80
CA TRP A 215 5.02 9.86 -1.53
C TRP A 215 4.76 8.53 -0.85
N TYR A 216 3.52 8.07 -0.81
CA TYR A 216 3.13 6.83 -0.14
C TYR A 216 2.93 5.71 -1.14
N TYR A 217 3.56 4.56 -0.88
CA TYR A 217 3.63 3.42 -1.78
C TYR A 217 2.80 2.23 -1.30
N GLY A 218 2.14 2.34 -0.17
CA GLY A 218 1.33 1.28 0.41
C GLY A 218 0.15 1.83 1.20
N ILE A 219 -0.71 0.92 1.60
CA ILE A 219 -1.80 1.17 2.55
C ILE A 219 -1.71 0.21 3.72
N ASP A 220 -2.16 0.66 4.88
CA ASP A 220 -2.63 -0.20 5.95
C ASP A 220 -3.99 -0.75 5.51
N TYR A 221 -4.09 -2.07 5.30
CA TYR A 221 -5.34 -2.65 4.79
C TYR A 221 -6.45 -2.71 5.85
N THR A 222 -6.16 -2.41 7.11
CA THR A 222 -7.20 -2.33 8.16
C THR A 222 -7.92 -0.98 8.17
N THR A 223 -7.26 0.08 7.68
CA THR A 223 -7.80 1.45 7.66
C THR A 223 -7.96 2.03 6.27
N GLY A 224 -7.22 1.53 5.27
CA GLY A 224 -7.11 2.11 3.94
C GLY A 224 -6.29 3.40 3.91
N ASP A 225 -5.48 3.68 4.95
CA ASP A 225 -4.61 4.85 5.01
C ASP A 225 -3.24 4.58 4.41
N GLY A 226 -2.63 5.61 3.86
CA GLY A 226 -1.32 5.55 3.21
C GLY A 226 -0.20 5.24 4.20
N VAL A 227 0.63 4.25 3.86
CA VAL A 227 1.83 3.85 4.60
C VAL A 227 3.03 3.69 3.66
N ALA A 228 4.18 3.32 4.20
CA ALA A 228 5.42 3.13 3.46
C ALA A 228 5.83 4.41 2.68
N PRO A 229 6.02 5.55 3.37
CA PRO A 229 6.45 6.77 2.72
C PRO A 229 7.86 6.64 2.14
N SER A 230 8.08 7.27 0.99
CA SER A 230 9.39 7.44 0.40
C SER A 230 9.57 8.90 0.00
N ALA A 231 10.74 9.46 0.32
CA ALA A 231 11.06 10.84 0.02
C ALA A 231 11.84 10.95 -1.30
N ASN A 232 11.56 12.02 -2.06
CA ASN A 232 12.32 12.42 -3.24
C ASN A 232 12.54 11.31 -4.29
N GLN A 233 11.59 10.38 -4.44
CA GLN A 233 11.66 9.38 -5.51
C GLN A 233 11.08 9.92 -6.81
N PRO A 234 11.89 10.10 -7.86
CA PRO A 234 11.42 10.62 -9.12
C PRO A 234 10.50 9.61 -9.85
N ARG A 235 9.52 10.15 -10.55
CA ARG A 235 8.71 9.46 -11.54
C ARG A 235 9.07 10.02 -12.91
N GLU A 236 9.70 9.19 -13.75
CA GLU A 236 10.21 9.58 -15.04
C GLU A 236 9.29 9.07 -16.15
N ILE A 237 9.05 9.93 -17.14
CA ILE A 237 8.39 9.57 -18.38
C ILE A 237 9.29 9.97 -19.53
N ASN A 238 9.56 9.03 -20.42
CA ASN A 238 10.22 9.34 -21.69
C ASN A 238 9.23 10.11 -22.58
N ILE A 239 9.68 11.23 -23.13
CA ILE A 239 8.89 12.06 -24.03
C ILE A 239 8.90 11.44 -25.42
N PRO A 240 7.74 11.04 -25.98
CA PRO A 240 7.67 10.56 -27.34
C PRO A 240 8.12 11.63 -28.34
N SER A 241 8.83 11.25 -29.39
CA SER A 241 9.27 12.20 -30.42
C SER A 241 8.11 12.95 -31.11
N SER A 242 6.91 12.36 -31.10
CA SER A 242 5.70 12.99 -31.62
C SER A 242 5.23 14.19 -30.80
N TYR A 243 5.72 14.37 -29.56
CA TYR A 243 5.38 15.50 -28.70
C TYR A 243 6.31 16.70 -28.89
N ILE A 244 7.48 16.50 -29.50
CA ILE A 244 8.42 17.58 -29.79
C ILE A 244 7.77 18.59 -30.75
N GLY A 245 7.87 19.87 -30.42
CA GLY A 245 7.22 20.96 -31.17
C GLY A 245 5.72 21.06 -30.97
N THR A 246 5.12 20.30 -30.03
CA THR A 246 3.69 20.43 -29.71
C THR A 246 3.46 21.08 -28.36
N SER A 247 2.33 21.77 -28.19
CA SER A 247 1.93 22.40 -26.94
C SER A 247 0.72 21.69 -26.31
N GLY A 248 0.69 21.61 -24.99
CA GLY A 248 -0.47 21.11 -24.20
C GLY A 248 -0.72 19.61 -24.29
N GLN A 249 0.18 18.84 -24.93
CA GLN A 249 0.05 17.37 -25.03
C GLN A 249 0.84 16.62 -23.96
N LEU A 250 1.85 17.26 -23.36
CA LEU A 250 2.65 16.63 -22.33
C LEU A 250 1.91 16.70 -20.99
N ALA A 251 1.39 15.56 -20.56
CA ALA A 251 0.76 15.42 -19.25
C ALA A 251 1.18 14.11 -18.61
N ILE A 252 1.32 14.13 -17.28
CA ILE A 252 1.58 12.95 -16.46
C ILE A 252 0.53 12.83 -15.36
N ALA A 253 0.12 11.60 -15.08
CA ALA A 253 -0.66 11.28 -13.90
C ALA A 253 0.09 10.27 -13.04
N ILE A 254 0.21 10.53 -11.75
CA ILE A 254 0.83 9.63 -10.77
C ILE A 254 -0.12 9.42 -9.60
N PHE A 255 -0.02 8.22 -9.01
CA PHE A 255 -0.89 7.78 -7.92
C PHE A 255 -0.12 7.68 -6.61
N SER A 256 -0.83 7.94 -5.51
CA SER A 256 -0.35 7.74 -4.15
C SER A 256 -1.49 7.36 -3.23
N PHE A 257 -1.18 7.18 -1.95
CA PHE A 257 -2.15 6.95 -0.90
C PHE A 257 -2.06 8.06 0.14
N VAL A 258 -3.21 8.45 0.68
CA VAL A 258 -3.29 9.54 1.65
C VAL A 258 -3.13 8.97 3.05
N PRO A 259 -2.09 9.38 3.83
CA PRO A 259 -1.84 8.81 5.16
C PRO A 259 -2.86 9.30 6.20
N SER A 260 -3.43 10.50 5.98
CA SER A 260 -4.45 11.11 6.84
C SER A 260 -5.17 12.20 6.05
N ALA A 261 -6.24 12.76 6.61
CA ALA A 261 -6.85 13.96 6.04
C ALA A 261 -5.84 15.10 5.95
N ASP A 262 -6.03 15.97 4.94
CA ASP A 262 -5.23 17.19 4.73
C ASP A 262 -3.73 16.96 4.52
N TRP A 263 -3.35 15.82 3.88
CA TRP A 263 -1.97 15.60 3.52
C TRP A 263 -1.51 16.54 2.41
N GLN A 264 -0.37 17.19 2.66
CA GLN A 264 0.29 18.08 1.71
C GLN A 264 1.71 17.60 1.42
N THR A 265 2.18 17.88 0.19
CA THR A 265 3.53 17.54 -0.25
C THR A 265 3.99 18.52 -1.33
N ASP A 266 5.30 18.81 -1.36
CA ASP A 266 5.86 19.60 -2.44
C ASP A 266 6.16 18.70 -3.65
N ILE A 267 5.94 19.22 -4.84
CA ILE A 267 6.11 18.50 -6.10
C ILE A 267 7.05 19.27 -7.00
N THR A 268 8.21 18.73 -7.30
CA THR A 268 9.09 19.30 -8.33
C THR A 268 8.85 18.62 -9.66
N ALA A 269 8.46 19.41 -10.67
CA ALA A 269 8.33 19.00 -12.05
C ALA A 269 9.54 19.47 -12.83
N THR A 270 10.21 18.58 -13.58
CA THR A 270 11.44 18.86 -14.31
C THR A 270 11.36 18.31 -15.73
N LEU A 271 11.71 19.12 -16.71
CA LEU A 271 11.90 18.73 -18.10
C LEU A 271 13.40 18.62 -18.36
N THR A 272 13.87 17.47 -18.84
CA THR A 272 15.29 17.23 -19.09
C THR A 272 15.57 16.83 -20.53
N ALA A 273 16.77 17.15 -21.02
CA ALA A 273 17.30 16.65 -22.27
C ALA A 273 17.89 15.22 -22.11
N SER A 274 18.33 14.63 -23.21
CA SER A 274 18.92 13.29 -23.24
C SER A 274 20.25 13.17 -22.49
N ASP A 275 20.96 14.30 -22.33
CA ASP A 275 22.21 14.41 -21.55
C ASP A 275 21.94 14.76 -20.07
N GLU A 276 20.66 14.65 -19.63
CA GLU A 276 20.18 14.99 -18.29
C GLU A 276 20.24 16.47 -17.92
N SER A 277 20.61 17.36 -18.85
CA SER A 277 20.53 18.80 -18.61
C SER A 277 19.09 19.26 -18.41
N VAL A 278 18.86 20.16 -17.46
CA VAL A 278 17.54 20.70 -17.14
C VAL A 278 17.14 21.77 -18.13
N LEU A 279 16.09 21.51 -18.89
CA LEU A 279 15.47 22.46 -19.82
C LEU A 279 14.47 23.39 -19.12
N GLY A 280 13.76 22.87 -18.13
CA GLY A 280 12.82 23.61 -17.32
C GLY A 280 12.52 22.91 -16.01
N GLN A 281 12.21 23.69 -14.97
CA GLN A 281 11.84 23.14 -13.65
C GLN A 281 10.92 24.10 -12.93
N VAL A 282 9.96 23.55 -12.20
CA VAL A 282 9.06 24.28 -11.29
C VAL A 282 8.77 23.42 -10.06
N THR A 283 8.59 24.08 -8.92
CA THR A 283 8.11 23.42 -7.69
C THR A 283 6.71 23.95 -7.37
N LEU A 284 5.80 23.03 -7.14
CA LEU A 284 4.48 23.26 -6.58
C LEU A 284 4.60 23.02 -5.08
N GLU A 285 4.37 24.05 -4.28
CA GLU A 285 4.44 23.97 -2.83
C GLU A 285 3.06 23.64 -2.24
N ASP A 286 3.03 22.90 -1.12
CA ASP A 286 1.83 22.60 -0.33
C ASP A 286 0.68 21.97 -1.17
N VAL A 287 1.02 21.08 -2.11
CA VAL A 287 0.02 20.38 -2.92
C VAL A 287 -0.82 19.48 -2.02
N THR A 288 -2.10 19.82 -1.88
CA THR A 288 -3.06 19.04 -1.10
C THR A 288 -3.58 17.87 -1.93
N LEU A 289 -3.53 16.67 -1.37
CA LEU A 289 -3.99 15.44 -2.00
C LEU A 289 -4.99 14.72 -1.10
N ASN A 290 -6.15 14.35 -1.65
CA ASN A 290 -7.23 13.69 -0.95
C ASN A 290 -7.57 12.33 -1.57
N LYS A 291 -8.09 11.39 -0.74
CA LYS A 291 -8.58 10.09 -1.22
C LYS A 291 -9.68 10.30 -2.27
N ASN A 292 -9.64 9.50 -3.33
CA ASN A 292 -10.61 9.51 -4.41
C ASN A 292 -10.73 10.86 -5.16
N ILE A 293 -9.68 11.68 -5.13
CA ILE A 293 -9.63 12.97 -5.81
C ILE A 293 -8.48 12.98 -6.82
N THR A 294 -8.73 13.62 -7.97
CA THR A 294 -7.68 14.00 -8.92
C THR A 294 -7.35 15.47 -8.70
N THR A 295 -6.16 15.74 -8.21
CA THR A 295 -5.61 17.09 -8.14
C THR A 295 -4.82 17.36 -9.41
N ALA A 296 -5.31 18.27 -10.26
CA ALA A 296 -4.73 18.56 -11.57
C ALA A 296 -4.16 19.97 -11.64
N TYR A 297 -2.90 20.06 -12.07
CA TYR A 297 -2.22 21.32 -12.37
C TYR A 297 -1.93 21.44 -13.85
N SER A 298 -2.05 22.67 -14.37
CA SER A 298 -1.70 22.99 -15.75
C SER A 298 -0.91 24.28 -15.80
N GLY A 299 0.16 24.34 -16.59
CA GLY A 299 0.98 25.56 -16.64
C GLY A 299 2.22 25.45 -17.50
N GLY A 300 3.07 26.48 -17.37
CA GLY A 300 4.36 26.56 -18.05
C GLY A 300 5.53 26.14 -17.18
N ILE A 301 6.51 25.45 -17.78
CA ILE A 301 7.75 24.99 -17.12
C ILE A 301 8.99 25.67 -17.73
N LEU A 302 8.83 26.28 -18.91
CA LEU A 302 9.91 26.94 -19.65
C LEU A 302 9.91 28.46 -19.41
N GLY A 303 11.00 29.11 -19.75
CA GLY A 303 11.13 30.57 -19.67
C GLY A 303 11.22 31.14 -18.26
N THR A 304 10.86 32.41 -18.09
CA THR A 304 10.98 33.16 -16.83
C THR A 304 9.68 33.23 -16.04
N ALA A 305 8.51 33.00 -16.67
CA ALA A 305 7.21 33.02 -16.05
C ALA A 305 6.69 31.58 -15.81
N LYS A 306 7.49 30.81 -15.09
CA LYS A 306 7.13 29.42 -14.75
C LYS A 306 6.05 29.44 -13.70
N ALA A 307 4.87 28.95 -14.02
CA ALA A 307 3.77 28.84 -13.06
C ALA A 307 2.80 27.74 -13.49
N PHE A 308 2.37 26.95 -12.51
CA PHE A 308 1.24 26.02 -12.65
C PHE A 308 0.07 26.54 -11.84
N THR A 309 -1.11 26.36 -12.36
CA THR A 309 -2.38 26.67 -11.69
C THR A 309 -3.13 25.38 -11.44
N LEU A 310 -3.77 25.26 -10.27
CA LEU A 310 -4.73 24.23 -9.98
C LEU A 310 -5.91 24.39 -10.95
N THR A 311 -6.19 23.37 -11.76
CA THR A 311 -7.24 23.41 -12.80
C THR A 311 -8.42 22.51 -12.48
N ALA A 312 -8.22 21.47 -11.68
CA ALA A 312 -9.28 20.59 -11.19
C ALA A 312 -8.88 19.98 -9.85
N ASP A 313 -9.85 19.83 -8.98
CA ASP A 313 -9.81 19.10 -7.72
C ASP A 313 -11.14 18.38 -7.60
N ASP A 314 -11.42 17.50 -8.54
CA ASP A 314 -12.71 16.86 -8.70
C ASP A 314 -12.62 15.37 -8.46
N ALA A 315 -13.77 14.78 -8.11
CA ALA A 315 -13.91 13.33 -8.10
C ALA A 315 -13.48 12.77 -9.47
N TRP A 316 -12.89 11.61 -9.42
CA TRP A 316 -12.34 10.92 -10.57
C TRP A 316 -13.36 10.79 -11.71
N GLY A 317 -13.19 11.52 -12.78
CA GLY A 317 -14.00 11.38 -13.99
C GLY A 317 -13.55 10.21 -14.87
N GLU A 318 -14.32 9.88 -15.89
CA GLU A 318 -13.91 8.94 -16.95
C GLU A 318 -12.63 9.46 -17.61
N ASP A 319 -11.64 8.61 -17.75
CA ASP A 319 -10.27 9.00 -17.95
C ASP A 319 -9.73 8.77 -19.35
N ASP A 320 -9.05 9.79 -19.84
CA ASP A 320 -7.82 9.58 -20.62
C ASP A 320 -6.71 9.00 -19.71
N VAL A 321 -6.78 7.72 -19.38
CA VAL A 321 -5.72 7.04 -18.66
C VAL A 321 -4.65 6.61 -19.65
N HIS A 322 -3.75 7.50 -19.97
CA HIS A 322 -2.44 7.08 -20.41
C HIS A 322 -1.64 6.69 -19.17
N THR A 323 -1.80 5.44 -18.72
CA THR A 323 -0.90 4.81 -17.76
C THR A 323 0.43 4.57 -18.44
N TRP A 324 1.43 5.27 -17.98
CA TRP A 324 2.83 5.13 -18.40
C TRP A 324 3.59 4.17 -17.51
#